data_733eac2a9686ab695d7c60a61943a072
#
_entry.id   733eac2a9686ab695d7c60a61943a072
#
_cell.length_a   1.000
_cell.length_b   1.000
_cell.length_c   1.000
_cell.angle_alpha   90.00
_cell.angle_beta   90.00
_cell.angle_gamma   90.00
#
_symmetry.space_group_name_H-M   'P 1'
#
loop_
_entity.id
_entity.type
_entity.pdbx_description
1 polymer ?
#
loop_
_entity_poly.entity_id
_entity_poly.type
_entity_poly.pdbx_seq_one_letter_code
_entity_poly.pdbx_strand_id
1 'polypeptide(L)'
;MSYYDDDSVLRKIICFFVFLILFALLMFVIAYGLNLGEKKSEAKSIECTVNYVSLVKYSNSSALCRYVYLSTPNGKEIEIEDKALYDVAKNHIGQKIKIEVSQTYFLRKDGKKHIVRNHLVRPVKVLEVDGEYQEYEEKIQNVERKTKVPIYFHYFPLIR
;
A
#
# COMPACT_ATOMS: atom_id res chain seq x y z
N MET A 1 -58.56 20.92 19.17
CA MET A 1 -57.96 20.64 17.85
C MET A 1 -56.52 20.22 18.10
N SER A 2 -56.28 18.93 17.91
CA SER A 2 -55.00 18.27 18.29
C SER A 2 -53.97 18.44 17.19
N TYR A 3 -53.01 19.32 17.40
CA TYR A 3 -51.87 19.57 16.48
C TYR A 3 -50.64 18.71 16.81
N TYR A 4 -50.77 17.71 17.67
CA TYR A 4 -49.63 16.95 18.22
C TYR A 4 -49.34 15.59 17.53
N ASP A 5 -50.09 15.17 16.54
CA ASP A 5 -49.98 13.82 15.98
C ASP A 5 -49.17 13.71 14.68
N ASP A 6 -49.03 14.80 13.93
CA ASP A 6 -48.37 14.79 12.63
C ASP A 6 -46.83 14.60 12.71
N ASP A 7 -46.18 15.20 13.71
CA ASP A 7 -44.73 15.10 13.90
C ASP A 7 -44.29 13.68 14.27
N SER A 8 -45.13 12.95 15.01
CA SER A 8 -44.81 11.56 15.40
C SER A 8 -44.93 10.59 14.22
N VAL A 9 -45.89 10.82 13.35
CA VAL A 9 -46.07 10.02 12.12
C VAL A 9 -44.95 10.30 11.14
N LEU A 10 -44.56 11.55 10.92
CA LEU A 10 -43.47 11.94 10.05
C LEU A 10 -42.14 11.35 10.52
N ARG A 11 -41.85 11.40 11.82
CA ARG A 11 -40.65 10.76 12.38
C ARG A 11 -40.62 9.24 12.14
N LYS A 12 -41.73 8.55 12.33
CA LYS A 12 -41.84 7.11 12.06
C LYS A 12 -41.57 6.78 10.57
N ILE A 13 -42.13 7.60 9.68
CA ILE A 13 -41.88 7.44 8.22
C ILE A 13 -40.42 7.65 7.89
N ILE A 14 -39.80 8.71 8.41
CA ILE A 14 -38.36 8.98 8.19
C ILE A 14 -37.51 7.82 8.72
N CYS A 15 -37.76 7.35 9.95
CA CYS A 15 -37.04 6.21 10.52
C CYS A 15 -37.18 4.94 9.67
N PHE A 16 -38.38 4.69 9.14
CA PHE A 16 -38.61 3.55 8.24
C PHE A 16 -37.78 3.65 6.94
N PHE A 17 -37.74 4.80 6.30
CA PHE A 17 -36.92 5.01 5.11
C PHE A 17 -35.43 4.89 5.39
N VAL A 18 -34.94 5.44 6.49
CA VAL A 18 -33.54 5.30 6.91
C VAL A 18 -33.21 3.83 7.13
N PHE A 19 -34.10 3.07 7.80
CA PHE A 19 -33.91 1.63 8.00
C PHE A 19 -33.84 0.88 6.67
N LEU A 20 -34.73 1.17 5.71
CA LEU A 20 -34.72 0.55 4.39
C LEU A 20 -33.41 0.80 3.63
N ILE A 21 -32.91 2.04 3.68
CA ILE A 21 -31.63 2.40 3.04
C ILE A 21 -30.48 1.63 3.68
N LEU A 22 -30.41 1.59 5.01
CA LEU A 22 -29.37 0.87 5.74
C LEU A 22 -29.43 -0.65 5.46
N PHE A 23 -30.64 -1.20 5.41
CA PHE A 23 -30.83 -2.61 5.08
C PHE A 23 -30.41 -2.93 3.64
N ALA A 24 -30.75 -2.08 2.67
CA ALA A 24 -30.31 -2.24 1.29
C ALA A 24 -28.78 -2.16 1.16
N LEU A 25 -28.14 -1.23 1.86
CA LEU A 25 -26.68 -1.13 1.91
C LEU A 25 -26.04 -2.39 2.52
N LEU A 26 -26.60 -2.91 3.61
CA LEU A 26 -26.13 -4.13 4.24
C LEU A 26 -26.24 -5.32 3.28
N MET A 27 -27.37 -5.48 2.60
CA MET A 27 -27.57 -6.55 1.61
C MET A 27 -26.60 -6.42 0.44
N PHE A 28 -26.30 -5.19 0.00
CA PHE A 28 -25.31 -4.94 -1.04
C PHE A 28 -23.90 -5.34 -0.59
N VAL A 29 -23.50 -5.00 0.64
CA VAL A 29 -22.20 -5.38 1.21
C VAL A 29 -22.07 -6.90 1.33
N ILE A 30 -23.12 -7.58 1.80
CA ILE A 30 -23.15 -9.05 1.90
C ILE A 30 -23.04 -9.68 0.50
N ALA A 31 -23.83 -9.22 -0.47
CA ALA A 31 -23.79 -9.73 -1.84
C ALA A 31 -22.41 -9.52 -2.48
N TYR A 32 -21.79 -8.35 -2.26
CA TYR A 32 -20.44 -8.06 -2.72
C TYR A 32 -19.41 -8.99 -2.05
N GLY A 33 -19.49 -9.18 -0.73
CA GLY A 33 -18.61 -10.09 0.01
C GLY A 33 -18.70 -11.54 -0.46
N LEU A 34 -19.92 -12.04 -0.72
CA LEU A 34 -20.14 -13.37 -1.25
C LEU A 34 -19.61 -13.58 -2.68
N ASN A 35 -19.48 -12.50 -3.46
CA ASN A 35 -18.90 -12.54 -4.80
C ASN A 35 -17.38 -12.47 -4.83
N LEU A 36 -16.72 -12.04 -3.73
CA LEU A 36 -15.26 -11.91 -3.69
C LEU A 36 -14.52 -13.26 -3.78
N GLY A 37 -15.17 -14.36 -3.43
CA GLY A 37 -14.54 -15.68 -3.53
C GLY A 37 -13.37 -15.89 -2.57
N GLU A 38 -12.44 -16.78 -2.96
CA GLU A 38 -11.31 -17.19 -2.11
C GLU A 38 -10.14 -16.20 -2.19
N LYS A 39 -9.60 -15.82 -1.02
CA LYS A 39 -8.41 -14.99 -0.90
C LYS A 39 -7.16 -15.82 -1.19
N LYS A 40 -6.38 -15.40 -2.17
CA LYS A 40 -5.12 -16.04 -2.56
C LYS A 40 -3.97 -15.05 -2.56
N SER A 41 -2.75 -15.58 -2.48
CA SER A 41 -1.53 -14.79 -2.55
C SER A 41 -0.56 -15.47 -3.51
N GLU A 42 0.05 -14.67 -4.40
CA GLU A 42 1.07 -15.17 -5.33
C GLU A 42 2.28 -14.24 -5.35
N ALA A 43 3.45 -14.81 -5.60
CA ALA A 43 4.66 -14.04 -5.83
C ALA A 43 4.59 -13.40 -7.22
N LYS A 44 4.94 -12.12 -7.31
CA LYS A 44 4.99 -11.36 -8.55
C LYS A 44 6.25 -10.51 -8.58
N SER A 45 6.90 -10.45 -9.72
CA SER A 45 7.98 -9.49 -9.95
C SER A 45 7.43 -8.16 -10.44
N ILE A 46 8.00 -7.06 -9.96
CA ILE A 46 7.76 -5.72 -10.48
C ILE A 46 9.09 -5.06 -10.84
N GLU A 47 9.10 -4.36 -11.96
CA GLU A 47 10.21 -3.49 -12.35
C GLU A 47 10.03 -2.12 -11.72
N CYS A 48 11.13 -1.58 -11.19
CA CYS A 48 11.16 -0.24 -10.62
C CYS A 48 12.47 0.43 -11.05
N THR A 49 12.49 1.75 -11.10
CA THR A 49 13.73 2.52 -11.28
C THR A 49 14.19 3.03 -9.92
N VAL A 50 15.47 2.89 -9.62
CA VAL A 50 16.07 3.45 -8.41
C VAL A 50 16.24 4.96 -8.60
N ASN A 51 15.47 5.75 -7.85
CA ASN A 51 15.58 7.22 -7.94
C ASN A 51 16.78 7.73 -7.14
N TYR A 52 16.81 7.38 -5.87
CA TYR A 52 17.91 7.70 -4.96
C TYR A 52 17.84 6.80 -3.71
N VAL A 53 18.88 6.84 -2.91
CA VAL A 53 18.95 6.19 -1.61
C VAL A 53 19.29 7.20 -0.53
N SER A 54 18.92 6.92 0.71
CA SER A 54 19.16 7.83 1.82
C SER A 54 19.55 7.04 3.07
N LEU A 55 20.57 7.53 3.77
CA LEU A 55 21.00 7.02 5.07
C LEU A 55 20.59 8.04 6.13
N VAL A 56 19.64 7.67 6.98
CA VAL A 56 19.03 8.57 7.97
C VAL A 56 19.38 8.14 9.38
N LYS A 57 19.86 9.08 10.18
CA LYS A 57 20.04 8.92 11.61
C LYS A 57 19.02 9.78 12.35
N TYR A 58 18.16 9.16 13.14
CA TYR A 58 17.23 9.89 13.99
C TYR A 58 17.91 10.31 15.30
N SER A 59 17.65 11.52 15.78
CA SER A 59 18.23 12.10 16.99
C SER A 59 18.10 11.23 18.25
N ASN A 60 17.01 10.47 18.30
CA ASN A 60 16.67 9.61 19.45
C ASN A 60 17.02 8.13 19.23
N SER A 61 17.84 7.81 18.25
CA SER A 61 18.21 6.44 17.91
C SER A 61 19.68 6.35 17.52
N SER A 62 20.36 5.33 18.03
CA SER A 62 21.70 4.98 17.54
C SER A 62 21.68 4.20 16.22
N ALA A 63 20.51 3.74 15.80
CA ALA A 63 20.35 2.96 14.59
C ALA A 63 20.31 3.85 13.34
N LEU A 64 20.99 3.40 12.29
CA LEU A 64 20.93 4.00 10.95
C LEU A 64 19.82 3.33 10.15
N CYS A 65 18.87 4.12 9.69
CA CYS A 65 17.82 3.67 8.79
C CYS A 65 18.25 3.86 7.34
N ARG A 66 18.05 2.85 6.52
CA ARG A 66 18.44 2.80 5.12
C ARG A 66 17.20 2.81 4.24
N TYR A 67 16.99 3.90 3.54
CA TYR A 67 15.84 4.12 2.67
C TYR A 67 16.23 4.03 1.21
N VAL A 68 15.38 3.37 0.43
CA VAL A 68 15.48 3.32 -1.03
C VAL A 68 14.21 3.92 -1.60
N TYR A 69 14.37 4.83 -2.53
CA TYR A 69 13.28 5.49 -3.23
C TYR A 69 13.22 4.98 -4.66
N LEU A 70 12.13 4.32 -4.97
CA LEU A 70 11.90 3.68 -6.26
C LEU A 70 10.75 4.34 -6.98
N SER A 71 10.81 4.42 -8.30
CA SER A 71 9.64 4.72 -9.13
C SER A 71 9.18 3.51 -9.91
N THR A 72 7.87 3.29 -9.91
CA THR A 72 7.24 2.28 -10.76
C THR A 72 7.10 2.79 -12.18
N PRO A 73 6.89 1.90 -13.18
CA PRO A 73 6.62 2.30 -14.56
C PRO A 73 5.44 3.28 -14.71
N ASN A 74 4.52 3.29 -13.75
CA ASN A 74 3.37 4.20 -13.72
C ASN A 74 3.69 5.57 -13.07
N GLY A 75 4.96 5.86 -12.80
CA GLY A 75 5.41 7.13 -12.21
C GLY A 75 5.15 7.28 -10.72
N LYS A 76 4.74 6.21 -10.03
CA LYS A 76 4.51 6.25 -8.60
C LYS A 76 5.79 6.02 -7.83
N GLU A 77 6.07 6.91 -6.87
CA GLU A 77 7.18 6.75 -5.95
C GLU A 77 6.85 5.82 -4.78
N ILE A 78 7.86 5.06 -4.36
CA ILE A 78 7.80 4.09 -3.28
C ILE A 78 9.03 4.29 -2.42
N GLU A 79 8.82 4.43 -1.12
CA GLU A 79 9.87 4.48 -0.12
C GLU A 79 9.94 3.13 0.60
N ILE A 80 11.13 2.56 0.68
CA ILE A 80 11.37 1.26 1.31
C ILE A 80 12.54 1.39 2.29
N GLU A 81 12.30 1.04 3.55
CA GLU A 81 13.35 0.87 4.53
C GLU A 81 13.78 -0.60 4.54
N ASP A 82 14.90 -0.91 3.88
CA ASP A 82 15.47 -2.24 3.82
C ASP A 82 16.97 -2.17 3.55
N LYS A 83 17.77 -2.87 4.39
CA LYS A 83 19.23 -2.85 4.30
C LYS A 83 19.73 -3.58 3.04
N ALA A 84 19.18 -4.75 2.74
CA ALA A 84 19.64 -5.57 1.63
C ALA A 84 19.36 -4.87 0.28
N LEU A 85 18.16 -4.28 0.15
CA LEU A 85 17.81 -3.48 -1.01
C LEU A 85 18.70 -2.24 -1.13
N TYR A 86 18.98 -1.54 -0.01
CA TYR A 86 19.86 -0.38 0.01
C TYR A 86 21.26 -0.72 -0.49
N ASP A 87 21.84 -1.82 -0.01
CA ASP A 87 23.19 -2.25 -0.37
C ASP A 87 23.32 -2.58 -1.87
N VAL A 88 22.24 -2.98 -2.52
CA VAL A 88 22.19 -3.13 -3.99
C VAL A 88 21.90 -1.80 -4.67
N ALA A 89 20.85 -1.09 -4.25
CA ALA A 89 20.32 0.08 -4.93
C ALA A 89 21.30 1.27 -4.94
N LYS A 90 22.12 1.41 -3.90
CA LYS A 90 23.10 2.52 -3.82
C LYS A 90 24.07 2.61 -5.00
N ASN A 91 24.36 1.48 -5.62
CA ASN A 91 25.28 1.37 -6.75
C ASN A 91 24.56 1.32 -8.11
N HIS A 92 23.22 1.42 -8.11
CA HIS A 92 22.39 1.31 -9.30
C HIS A 92 21.35 2.45 -9.41
N ILE A 93 21.75 3.66 -8.97
CA ILE A 93 20.89 4.85 -9.04
C ILE A 93 20.62 5.20 -10.50
N GLY A 94 19.36 5.48 -10.83
CA GLY A 94 18.89 5.74 -12.19
C GLY A 94 18.62 4.49 -13.02
N GLN A 95 18.94 3.31 -12.50
CA GLN A 95 18.80 2.03 -13.21
C GLN A 95 17.54 1.29 -12.81
N LYS A 96 17.13 0.34 -13.65
CA LYS A 96 16.00 -0.53 -13.38
C LYS A 96 16.41 -1.71 -12.51
N ILE A 97 15.60 -1.99 -11.53
CA ILE A 97 15.71 -3.20 -10.69
C ILE A 97 14.40 -3.95 -10.72
N LYS A 98 14.47 -5.26 -10.62
CA LYS A 98 13.31 -6.14 -10.52
C LYS A 98 13.24 -6.72 -9.12
N ILE A 99 12.17 -6.44 -8.41
CA ILE A 99 11.95 -6.91 -7.05
C ILE A 99 10.77 -7.88 -6.97
N GLU A 100 10.83 -8.81 -6.01
CA GLU A 100 9.73 -9.73 -5.74
C GLU A 100 8.74 -9.12 -4.74
N VAL A 101 7.46 -9.16 -5.07
CA VAL A 101 6.36 -8.75 -4.20
C VAL A 101 5.36 -9.88 -4.06
N SER A 102 4.67 -9.93 -2.93
CA SER A 102 3.52 -10.81 -2.72
C SER A 102 2.24 -10.06 -3.07
N GLN A 103 1.55 -10.51 -4.11
CA GLN A 103 0.28 -9.94 -4.53
C GLN A 103 -0.87 -10.74 -3.93
N THR A 104 -1.69 -10.08 -3.13
CA THR A 104 -2.92 -10.67 -2.56
C THR A 104 -4.12 -10.29 -3.40
N TYR A 105 -4.92 -11.26 -3.80
CA TYR A 105 -6.12 -11.07 -4.60
C TYR A 105 -7.26 -11.98 -4.14
N PHE A 106 -8.48 -11.61 -4.49
CA PHE A 106 -9.64 -12.50 -4.43
C PHE A 106 -9.92 -13.08 -5.82
N LEU A 107 -10.04 -14.40 -5.87
CA LEU A 107 -10.48 -15.08 -7.08
C LEU A 107 -12.01 -15.05 -7.10
N ARG A 108 -12.59 -14.28 -8.01
CA ARG A 108 -14.04 -14.18 -8.16
C ARG A 108 -14.59 -15.45 -8.80
N LYS A 109 -15.89 -15.69 -8.63
CA LYS A 109 -16.59 -16.85 -9.23
C LYS A 109 -16.53 -16.85 -10.77
N ASP A 110 -16.35 -15.69 -11.39
CA ASP A 110 -16.16 -15.53 -12.84
C ASP A 110 -14.72 -15.80 -13.31
N GLY A 111 -13.85 -16.27 -12.40
CA GLY A 111 -12.44 -16.55 -12.68
C GLY A 111 -11.53 -15.31 -12.73
N LYS A 112 -12.09 -14.10 -12.59
CA LYS A 112 -11.29 -12.87 -12.59
C LYS A 112 -10.61 -12.65 -11.24
N LYS A 113 -9.37 -12.21 -11.30
CA LYS A 113 -8.59 -11.81 -10.11
C LYS A 113 -8.94 -10.38 -9.70
N HIS A 114 -9.43 -10.18 -8.49
CA HIS A 114 -9.56 -8.86 -7.89
C HIS A 114 -8.37 -8.60 -6.97
N ILE A 115 -7.41 -7.81 -7.44
CA ILE A 115 -6.19 -7.50 -6.70
C ILE A 115 -6.54 -6.56 -5.56
N VAL A 116 -6.22 -6.98 -4.34
CA VAL A 116 -6.49 -6.20 -3.13
C VAL A 116 -5.24 -5.47 -2.68
N ARG A 117 -4.07 -6.13 -2.77
CA ARG A 117 -2.85 -5.63 -2.16
C ARG A 117 -1.59 -6.25 -2.76
N ASN A 118 -0.55 -5.43 -2.90
CA ASN A 118 0.82 -5.90 -3.09
C ASN A 118 1.60 -5.65 -1.80
N HIS A 119 2.31 -6.64 -1.32
CA HIS A 119 3.19 -6.54 -0.17
C HIS A 119 4.62 -6.78 -0.60
N LEU A 120 5.53 -6.00 -0.03
CA LEU A 120 6.94 -6.34 -0.13
C LEU A 120 7.22 -7.62 0.65
N VAL A 121 7.86 -8.58 -0.01
CA VAL A 121 8.40 -9.76 0.66
C VAL A 121 9.61 -9.32 1.46
N ARG A 122 9.69 -9.66 2.73
CA ARG A 122 10.83 -9.31 3.58
C ARG A 122 11.65 -10.57 3.91
N PRO A 123 12.96 -10.52 3.79
CA PRO A 123 13.77 -9.43 3.22
C PRO A 123 13.44 -9.22 1.74
N VAL A 124 13.59 -7.97 1.27
CA VAL A 124 13.30 -7.65 -0.13
C VAL A 124 14.27 -8.43 -1.02
N LYS A 125 13.72 -9.21 -1.95
CA LYS A 125 14.52 -9.96 -2.92
C LYS A 125 14.67 -9.16 -4.19
N VAL A 126 15.91 -8.84 -4.53
CA VAL A 126 16.26 -8.28 -5.82
C VAL A 126 16.49 -9.43 -6.78
N LEU A 127 15.69 -9.51 -7.84
CA LEU A 127 15.75 -10.60 -8.82
C LEU A 127 16.70 -10.28 -9.96
N GLU A 128 16.75 -9.02 -10.37
CA GLU A 128 17.49 -8.56 -11.53
C GLU A 128 17.87 -7.09 -11.35
N VAL A 129 19.03 -6.70 -11.81
CA VAL A 129 19.52 -5.33 -11.86
C VAL A 129 20.00 -5.07 -13.27
N ASP A 130 19.50 -4.00 -13.89
CA ASP A 130 19.84 -3.58 -15.23
C ASP A 130 20.73 -2.34 -15.19
N GLY A 131 21.79 -2.32 -16.01
CA GLY A 131 22.71 -1.21 -16.18
C GLY A 131 24.07 -1.36 -15.50
N GLU A 132 24.91 -0.33 -15.69
CA GLU A 132 26.27 -0.31 -15.17
C GLU A 132 26.33 0.13 -13.70
N TYR A 133 27.30 -0.38 -12.98
CA TYR A 133 27.59 -0.01 -11.61
C TYR A 133 28.06 1.45 -11.55
N GLN A 134 27.41 2.24 -10.68
CA GLN A 134 27.81 3.62 -10.37
C GLN A 134 28.26 3.70 -8.90
N GLU A 135 29.42 4.31 -8.67
CA GLU A 135 29.90 4.54 -7.31
C GLU A 135 29.01 5.58 -6.60
N TYR A 136 28.54 5.24 -5.41
CA TYR A 136 27.71 6.09 -4.60
C TYR A 136 28.44 6.54 -3.33
N GLU A 137 28.52 7.85 -3.13
CA GLU A 137 29.08 8.43 -1.90
C GLU A 137 27.99 8.45 -0.81
N GLU A 138 28.24 7.75 0.28
CA GLU A 138 27.28 7.58 1.37
C GLU A 138 27.22 8.84 2.25
N LYS A 139 26.09 9.57 2.22
CA LYS A 139 25.84 10.76 3.06
C LYS A 139 24.79 10.46 4.11
N ILE A 140 25.17 10.67 5.39
CA ILE A 140 24.25 10.49 6.51
C ILE A 140 23.44 11.78 6.69
N GLN A 141 22.12 11.64 6.59
CA GLN A 141 21.17 12.70 6.91
C GLN A 141 20.76 12.60 8.38
N ASN A 142 21.04 13.63 9.17
CA ASN A 142 20.59 13.71 10.55
C ASN A 142 19.21 14.37 10.59
N VAL A 143 18.21 13.63 11.04
CA VAL A 143 16.82 14.10 11.10
C VAL A 143 16.30 14.05 12.52
N GLU A 144 15.72 15.16 12.98
CA GLU A 144 14.96 15.15 14.21
C GLU A 144 13.62 14.45 14.02
N ARG A 145 13.36 13.42 14.83
CA ARG A 145 12.09 12.70 14.81
C ARG A 145 11.04 13.56 15.54
N LYS A 146 10.31 14.39 14.80
CA LYS A 146 9.28 15.29 15.35
C LYS A 146 8.02 14.57 15.87
N THR A 147 7.74 13.35 15.43
CA THR A 147 6.62 12.53 15.93
C THR A 147 6.89 11.06 15.65
N LYS A 148 6.33 10.17 16.47
CA LYS A 148 6.18 8.76 16.11
C LYS A 148 5.24 8.70 14.89
N VAL A 149 5.79 8.86 13.71
CA VAL A 149 5.06 8.48 12.49
C VAL A 149 4.93 6.96 12.62
N PRO A 150 3.71 6.42 12.76
CA PRO A 150 3.56 4.98 12.68
C PRO A 150 4.18 4.58 11.35
N ILE A 151 4.97 3.51 11.35
CA ILE A 151 5.52 2.93 10.13
C ILE A 151 4.32 2.39 9.36
N TYR A 152 3.63 3.30 8.67
CA TYR A 152 2.61 2.91 7.71
C TYR A 152 3.41 2.32 6.57
N PHE A 153 3.36 1.01 6.49
CA PHE A 153 3.68 0.33 5.24
C PHE A 153 2.87 1.02 4.15
N HIS A 154 3.54 1.78 3.31
CA HIS A 154 2.89 2.37 2.17
C HIS A 154 2.39 1.22 1.30
N TYR A 155 1.10 0.96 1.44
CA TYR A 155 0.43 0.00 0.61
C TYR A 155 0.51 0.49 -0.83
N PHE A 156 1.01 -0.36 -1.72
CA PHE A 156 0.83 -0.11 -3.12
C PHE A 156 -0.67 -0.04 -3.40
N PRO A 157 -1.25 1.11 -3.75
CA PRO A 157 -2.56 1.09 -4.32
C PRO A 157 -2.45 0.46 -5.70
N LEU A 158 -3.43 -0.34 -5.97
CA LEU A 158 -3.72 -1.02 -7.20
C LEU A 158 -3.14 -0.33 -8.43
N ILE A 159 -2.19 -0.99 -9.08
CA ILE A 159 -1.87 -0.76 -10.47
C ILE A 159 -3.06 -1.39 -11.25
N ARG A 160 -3.94 -0.54 -11.76
CA ARG A 160 -4.93 -0.95 -12.75
C ARG A 160 -4.27 -1.17 -14.08
#